data_c970153450b8b4b8da71a6d50b17ff7f
#
_entry.id   c970153450b8b4b8da71a6d50b17ff7f
#
_cell.length_a   1.000
_cell.length_b   1.000
_cell.length_c   1.000
_cell.angle_alpha   90.00
_cell.angle_beta   90.00
_cell.angle_gamma   90.00
#
_symmetry.space_group_name_H-M   'P 1'
#
loop_
_entity.id
_entity.type
_entity.pdbx_description
1 polymer ?
#
loop_
_entity_poly.entity_id
_entity_poly.type
_entity_poly.pdbx_seq_one_letter_code
_entity_poly.pdbx_strand_id
1 'polypeptide(L)'
;MIKKLLLMGMLLGAVRAGAQTYTPTADNLAARQNFQDMKFGLFIHWGIYSELGAGEWVMNEKHIPYDSYKRLADFFNPQAFNAHDWVMFAKKAGMKYITVTSRHHDGFSMFGTKASPYNIVDATPYHKDPLMELAQECVKEGIELHFYYSLLDWGRKDYAYGSPIVDGKPANGDWDSYISFMKAQLTELITKYPGVKGIWFDGHWERDVNWHYDEIYGLIHKLNPAILIGNNHHLAPKEGEDFQMFEKDLPGANTTGFSGKSKIGALPLETCETINNSWGFNITDRSFKSSKRIIHYLVNAAGLNANFLLNIGPMPNGKIQPEFTDTLAVVGAWVQKNGEAIYGTRGSGIPAQPWGVITQKDKNLYVHVMTAPQQPYVFIPQLKGKVTKAALLADGSAVKFKQQTEGVFVYLSGVATDPNDTIIKLTTN
;
A
#
# COMPACT_ATOMS: atom_id res chain seq x y z
N MET A 1 -55.22 26.98 55.34
CA MET A 1 -53.77 26.93 55.34
C MET A 1 -53.32 25.84 54.36
N ILE A 2 -52.94 26.27 53.14
CA ILE A 2 -52.53 25.39 52.05
C ILE A 2 -51.04 25.57 51.87
N LYS A 3 -50.24 24.48 52.16
CA LYS A 3 -48.81 24.48 51.95
C LYS A 3 -48.55 24.20 50.43
N LYS A 4 -47.90 25.13 49.77
CA LYS A 4 -47.36 24.97 48.40
C LYS A 4 -46.02 24.21 48.53
N LEU A 5 -45.94 23.01 47.92
CA LEU A 5 -44.69 22.29 47.68
C LEU A 5 -44.13 22.81 46.35
N LEU A 6 -42.96 23.41 46.38
CA LEU A 6 -42.16 23.70 45.17
C LEU A 6 -41.36 22.44 44.81
N LEU A 7 -41.68 21.82 43.67
CA LEU A 7 -40.87 20.79 43.05
C LEU A 7 -39.81 21.47 42.17
N MET A 8 -38.56 21.41 42.61
CA MET A 8 -37.39 21.92 41.84
C MET A 8 -36.91 20.80 40.94
N GLY A 9 -37.32 20.84 39.67
CA GLY A 9 -36.87 19.89 38.66
C GLY A 9 -35.39 20.20 38.25
N MET A 10 -34.46 19.33 38.63
CA MET A 10 -33.10 19.31 38.05
C MET A 10 -33.21 18.77 36.60
N LEU A 11 -33.05 19.67 35.63
CA LEU A 11 -32.72 19.26 34.25
C LEU A 11 -31.26 18.76 34.23
N LEU A 12 -31.06 17.46 34.25
CA LEU A 12 -29.80 16.85 33.83
C LEU A 12 -29.67 17.03 32.32
N GLY A 13 -28.92 18.04 31.91
CA GLY A 13 -28.47 18.18 30.53
C GLY A 13 -27.51 17.04 30.20
N ALA A 14 -27.98 16.02 29.51
CA ALA A 14 -27.12 15.03 28.88
C ALA A 14 -26.29 15.77 27.79
N VAL A 15 -25.06 16.12 28.11
CA VAL A 15 -24.07 16.52 27.10
C VAL A 15 -23.83 15.25 26.27
N ARG A 16 -24.50 15.15 25.12
CA ARG A 16 -24.05 14.22 24.07
C ARG A 16 -22.68 14.71 23.64
N ALA A 17 -21.62 14.05 24.06
CA ALA A 17 -20.33 14.14 23.41
C ALA A 17 -20.56 13.72 21.95
N GLY A 18 -20.76 14.69 21.07
CA GLY A 18 -20.74 14.44 19.63
C GLY A 18 -19.37 13.86 19.32
N ALA A 19 -19.29 12.72 18.63
CA ALA A 19 -18.02 12.22 18.10
C ALA A 19 -17.38 13.39 17.33
N GLN A 20 -16.17 13.76 17.73
CA GLN A 20 -15.46 14.86 17.11
C GLN A 20 -15.02 14.37 15.73
N THR A 21 -15.60 14.94 14.67
CA THR A 21 -15.27 14.58 13.29
C THR A 21 -13.78 14.83 13.05
N TYR A 22 -13.07 13.82 12.56
CA TYR A 22 -11.65 13.95 12.25
C TYR A 22 -11.43 15.02 11.19
N THR A 23 -10.59 15.99 11.50
CA THR A 23 -10.16 17.02 10.55
C THR A 23 -8.65 16.87 10.35
N PRO A 24 -8.19 16.55 9.11
CA PRO A 24 -6.77 16.42 8.85
C PRO A 24 -6.04 17.75 9.07
N THR A 25 -4.86 17.68 9.67
CA THR A 25 -3.99 18.83 9.86
C THR A 25 -3.34 19.27 8.54
N ALA A 26 -2.73 20.46 8.52
CA ALA A 26 -1.95 20.90 7.35
C ALA A 26 -0.81 19.94 7.02
N ASP A 27 -0.14 19.39 8.04
CA ASP A 27 0.95 18.40 7.87
C ASP A 27 0.42 17.09 7.27
N ASN A 28 -0.76 16.63 7.70
CA ASN A 28 -1.40 15.43 7.14
C ASN A 28 -1.79 15.65 5.67
N LEU A 29 -2.38 16.81 5.34
CA LEU A 29 -2.74 17.15 3.96
C LEU A 29 -1.49 17.22 3.05
N ALA A 30 -0.38 17.77 3.55
CA ALA A 30 0.89 17.79 2.84
C ALA A 30 1.45 16.37 2.64
N ALA A 31 1.36 15.50 3.66
CA ALA A 31 1.75 14.10 3.57
C ALA A 31 0.90 13.33 2.54
N ARG A 32 -0.43 13.52 2.52
CA ARG A 32 -1.32 12.94 1.49
C ARG A 32 -0.92 13.38 0.08
N GLN A 33 -0.61 14.67 -0.10
CA GLN A 33 -0.17 15.20 -1.39
C GLN A 33 1.16 14.56 -1.83
N ASN A 34 2.15 14.48 -0.94
CA ASN A 34 3.43 13.84 -1.20
C ASN A 34 3.24 12.35 -1.55
N PHE A 35 2.39 11.64 -0.81
CA PHE A 35 2.06 10.24 -1.11
C PHE A 35 1.49 10.06 -2.52
N GLN A 36 0.55 10.93 -2.93
CA GLN A 36 0.02 10.90 -4.31
C GLN A 36 1.10 11.12 -5.38
N ASP A 37 2.15 11.88 -5.07
CA ASP A 37 3.23 12.18 -6.01
C ASP A 37 4.22 11.03 -6.18
N MET A 38 4.33 10.16 -5.20
CA MET A 38 5.30 9.06 -5.16
C MET A 38 5.01 7.94 -6.16
N LYS A 39 3.78 7.63 -6.47
CA LYS A 39 3.28 6.69 -7.49
C LYS A 39 3.76 5.25 -7.43
N PHE A 40 4.95 4.95 -6.95
CA PHE A 40 5.52 3.60 -6.95
C PHE A 40 6.21 3.27 -5.63
N GLY A 41 5.80 2.16 -5.00
CA GLY A 41 6.32 1.67 -3.73
C GLY A 41 6.64 0.18 -3.76
N LEU A 42 7.47 -0.26 -2.80
CA LEU A 42 7.80 -1.66 -2.53
C LEU A 42 7.00 -2.16 -1.36
N PHE A 43 6.26 -3.25 -1.53
CA PHE A 43 5.67 -4.00 -0.44
C PHE A 43 6.57 -5.18 -0.08
N ILE A 44 6.77 -5.46 1.20
CA ILE A 44 7.59 -6.57 1.66
C ILE A 44 6.79 -7.40 2.66
N HIS A 45 6.44 -8.63 2.27
CA HIS A 45 5.87 -9.62 3.17
C HIS A 45 6.96 -10.56 3.65
N TRP A 46 7.39 -10.36 4.91
CA TRP A 46 8.47 -11.14 5.49
C TRP A 46 8.23 -11.44 6.97
N GLY A 47 8.39 -12.70 7.35
CA GLY A 47 8.13 -13.19 8.70
C GLY A 47 8.57 -14.64 8.84
N ILE A 48 8.29 -15.26 10.00
CA ILE A 48 8.66 -16.66 10.28
C ILE A 48 8.01 -17.65 9.30
N TYR A 49 6.89 -17.30 8.68
CA TYR A 49 6.26 -18.10 7.63
C TYR A 49 7.18 -18.38 6.44
N SER A 50 8.17 -17.53 6.19
CA SER A 50 9.14 -17.74 5.13
C SER A 50 9.97 -19.01 5.32
N GLU A 51 10.17 -19.48 6.55
CA GLU A 51 10.85 -20.75 6.84
C GLU A 51 10.20 -21.96 6.16
N LEU A 52 8.89 -21.92 6.01
CA LEU A 52 8.14 -23.01 5.37
C LEU A 52 8.10 -22.89 3.84
N GLY A 53 8.46 -21.72 3.28
CA GLY A 53 8.54 -21.51 1.84
C GLY A 53 7.22 -21.77 1.08
N ALA A 54 6.08 -21.50 1.71
CA ALA A 54 4.76 -21.78 1.16
C ALA A 54 3.76 -20.61 1.30
N GLY A 55 4.30 -19.38 1.40
CA GLY A 55 3.50 -18.17 1.55
C GLY A 55 3.18 -17.82 3.00
N GLU A 56 2.61 -16.64 3.21
CA GLU A 56 2.32 -16.05 4.52
C GLU A 56 1.11 -16.69 5.22
N TRP A 57 0.22 -17.32 4.45
CA TRP A 57 -0.97 -18.02 4.94
C TRP A 57 -0.73 -19.49 5.28
N VAL A 58 0.50 -19.99 5.17
CA VAL A 58 0.86 -21.40 5.29
C VAL A 58 0.35 -22.06 6.59
N MET A 59 0.34 -21.33 7.71
CA MET A 59 -0.22 -21.85 8.96
C MET A 59 -1.69 -22.21 8.81
N ASN A 60 -2.46 -21.32 8.19
CA ASN A 60 -3.89 -21.49 7.97
C ASN A 60 -4.19 -22.52 6.88
N GLU A 61 -3.56 -22.40 5.71
CA GLU A 61 -3.79 -23.29 4.56
C GLU A 61 -3.39 -24.73 4.82
N LYS A 62 -2.36 -24.96 5.63
CA LYS A 62 -1.87 -26.31 5.98
C LYS A 62 -2.40 -26.81 7.32
N HIS A 63 -3.28 -26.07 7.97
CA HIS A 63 -3.86 -26.41 9.26
C HIS A 63 -2.77 -26.75 10.31
N ILE A 64 -1.71 -25.95 10.37
CA ILE A 64 -0.61 -26.18 11.31
C ILE A 64 -1.04 -25.67 12.70
N PRO A 65 -1.06 -26.54 13.74
CA PRO A 65 -1.38 -26.11 15.10
C PRO A 65 -0.46 -24.98 15.55
N TYR A 66 -1.02 -23.95 16.20
CA TYR A 66 -0.27 -22.76 16.58
C TYR A 66 0.97 -23.07 17.43
N ASP A 67 0.86 -24.00 18.38
CA ASP A 67 1.99 -24.40 19.23
C ASP A 67 3.14 -25.04 18.45
N SER A 68 2.85 -25.68 17.32
CA SER A 68 3.86 -26.21 16.41
C SER A 68 4.43 -25.10 15.54
N TYR A 69 3.56 -24.23 15.02
CA TYR A 69 3.93 -23.14 14.13
C TYR A 69 4.84 -22.11 14.82
N LYS A 70 4.50 -21.70 16.03
CA LYS A 70 5.31 -20.70 16.76
C LYS A 70 6.76 -21.11 16.99
N ARG A 71 7.07 -22.44 16.94
CA ARG A 71 8.42 -22.93 17.04
C ARG A 71 9.30 -22.62 15.82
N LEU A 72 8.72 -22.14 14.73
CA LEU A 72 9.52 -21.60 13.62
C LEU A 72 10.44 -20.45 14.07
N ALA A 73 10.04 -19.72 15.10
CA ALA A 73 10.88 -18.70 15.71
C ALA A 73 12.22 -19.25 16.24
N ASP A 74 12.27 -20.52 16.70
CA ASP A 74 13.49 -21.17 17.19
C ASP A 74 14.55 -21.32 16.07
N PHE A 75 14.14 -21.28 14.81
CA PHE A 75 14.97 -21.48 13.61
C PHE A 75 15.16 -20.22 12.79
N PHE A 76 14.28 -19.22 12.94
CA PHE A 76 14.30 -18.01 12.14
C PHE A 76 15.52 -17.15 12.47
N ASN A 77 16.52 -17.22 11.59
CA ASN A 77 17.81 -16.56 11.79
C ASN A 77 18.30 -15.89 10.49
N PRO A 78 17.76 -14.72 10.11
CA PRO A 78 18.02 -14.08 8.83
C PRO A 78 19.37 -13.37 8.76
N GLN A 79 20.47 -14.09 8.89
CA GLN A 79 21.83 -13.53 8.94
C GLN A 79 22.30 -12.88 7.64
N ALA A 80 21.61 -13.12 6.53
CA ALA A 80 21.93 -12.46 5.26
C ALA A 80 21.04 -11.23 4.97
N PHE A 81 20.19 -10.83 5.93
CA PHE A 81 19.46 -9.58 5.85
C PHE A 81 20.44 -8.41 5.85
N ASN A 82 20.20 -7.46 4.97
CA ASN A 82 20.93 -6.20 4.87
C ASN A 82 19.97 -5.07 4.49
N ALA A 83 19.74 -4.15 5.40
CA ALA A 83 18.80 -3.03 5.20
C ALA A 83 19.22 -2.13 4.02
N HIS A 84 20.53 -1.88 3.85
CA HIS A 84 21.04 -1.10 2.72
C HIS A 84 20.70 -1.75 1.38
N ASP A 85 20.90 -3.08 1.25
CA ASP A 85 20.60 -3.79 0.02
C ASP A 85 19.10 -3.72 -0.33
N TRP A 86 18.22 -3.83 0.68
CA TRP A 86 16.77 -3.73 0.47
C TRP A 86 16.33 -2.32 0.05
N VAL A 87 16.86 -1.28 0.71
CA VAL A 87 16.54 0.11 0.37
C VAL A 87 17.09 0.46 -1.01
N MET A 88 18.33 0.05 -1.32
CA MET A 88 18.92 0.28 -2.64
C MET A 88 18.23 -0.50 -3.75
N PHE A 89 17.70 -1.70 -3.46
CA PHE A 89 16.86 -2.45 -4.39
C PHE A 89 15.61 -1.65 -4.76
N ALA A 90 14.87 -1.14 -3.76
CA ALA A 90 13.70 -0.29 -3.99
C ALA A 90 14.06 0.98 -4.78
N LYS A 91 15.12 1.67 -4.38
CA LYS A 91 15.59 2.91 -5.00
C LYS A 91 15.99 2.72 -6.46
N LYS A 92 16.73 1.64 -6.77
CA LYS A 92 17.13 1.28 -8.14
C LYS A 92 15.94 0.91 -9.03
N ALA A 93 14.90 0.29 -8.45
CA ALA A 93 13.64 0.03 -9.14
C ALA A 93 12.81 1.31 -9.40
N GLY A 94 13.21 2.47 -8.83
CA GLY A 94 12.50 3.74 -8.93
C GLY A 94 11.44 3.95 -7.84
N MET A 95 11.32 3.03 -6.89
CA MET A 95 10.34 3.12 -5.81
C MET A 95 10.68 4.27 -4.85
N LYS A 96 9.65 4.92 -4.30
CA LYS A 96 9.78 6.10 -3.43
C LYS A 96 9.45 5.81 -1.98
N TYR A 97 8.77 4.70 -1.69
CA TYR A 97 8.43 4.27 -0.35
C TYR A 97 8.48 2.75 -0.25
N ILE A 98 8.60 2.27 0.98
CA ILE A 98 8.58 0.85 1.35
C ILE A 98 7.46 0.67 2.37
N THR A 99 6.58 -0.31 2.15
CA THR A 99 5.66 -0.85 3.16
C THR A 99 6.15 -2.24 3.55
N VAL A 100 6.40 -2.50 4.83
CA VAL A 100 6.91 -3.79 5.32
C VAL A 100 6.05 -4.35 6.43
N THR A 101 5.85 -5.66 6.44
CA THR A 101 5.10 -6.35 7.50
C THR A 101 5.82 -6.20 8.84
N SER A 102 5.25 -5.43 9.76
CA SER A 102 5.72 -5.36 11.15
C SER A 102 5.16 -6.53 11.99
N ARG A 103 3.93 -6.94 11.70
CA ARG A 103 3.28 -8.12 12.25
C ARG A 103 2.20 -8.59 11.28
N HIS A 104 2.24 -9.88 10.88
CA HIS A 104 1.21 -10.50 10.04
C HIS A 104 0.17 -11.23 10.91
N HIS A 105 -0.79 -11.92 10.31
CA HIS A 105 -1.92 -12.60 10.98
C HIS A 105 -1.50 -13.70 11.96
N ASP A 106 -0.30 -14.26 11.78
CA ASP A 106 0.29 -15.26 12.68
C ASP A 106 0.72 -14.70 14.05
N GLY A 107 0.65 -13.37 14.21
CA GLY A 107 0.94 -12.66 15.45
C GLY A 107 2.43 -12.48 15.75
N PHE A 108 3.33 -12.99 14.90
CA PHE A 108 4.76 -12.80 15.10
C PHE A 108 5.18 -11.36 14.75
N SER A 109 5.86 -10.70 15.68
CA SER A 109 6.33 -9.33 15.50
C SER A 109 7.75 -9.30 14.95
N MET A 110 7.94 -8.70 13.76
CA MET A 110 9.24 -8.54 13.10
C MET A 110 10.09 -7.41 13.68
N PHE A 111 9.73 -6.88 14.85
CA PHE A 111 10.38 -5.77 15.54
C PHE A 111 10.45 -6.01 17.05
N GLY A 112 11.39 -5.34 17.70
CA GLY A 112 11.61 -5.45 19.15
C GLY A 112 10.52 -4.76 19.97
N THR A 113 9.38 -5.42 20.17
CA THR A 113 8.26 -4.93 20.96
C THR A 113 8.33 -5.40 22.41
N LYS A 114 7.97 -4.51 23.34
CA LYS A 114 7.78 -4.88 24.75
C LYS A 114 6.38 -5.44 25.06
N ALA A 115 5.45 -5.27 24.10
CA ALA A 115 4.07 -5.72 24.28
C ALA A 115 3.89 -7.24 24.12
N SER A 116 4.85 -7.94 23.49
CA SER A 116 4.82 -9.39 23.30
C SER A 116 6.23 -9.97 23.28
N PRO A 117 6.50 -11.08 23.99
CA PRO A 117 7.77 -11.80 23.83
C PRO A 117 7.88 -12.59 22.52
N TYR A 118 6.76 -12.74 21.78
CA TYR A 118 6.75 -13.42 20.48
C TYR A 118 7.14 -12.43 19.38
N ASN A 119 8.43 -12.10 19.38
CA ASN A 119 9.04 -11.15 18.46
C ASN A 119 10.43 -11.59 18.03
N ILE A 120 10.95 -11.01 16.95
CA ILE A 120 12.21 -11.41 16.34
C ILE A 120 13.43 -11.23 17.26
N VAL A 121 13.40 -10.27 18.17
CA VAL A 121 14.53 -10.01 19.08
C VAL A 121 14.58 -11.02 20.23
N ASP A 122 13.43 -11.29 20.84
CA ASP A 122 13.34 -12.10 22.05
C ASP A 122 13.16 -13.59 21.76
N ALA A 123 12.43 -13.94 20.69
CA ALA A 123 12.02 -15.31 20.42
C ALA A 123 12.90 -16.04 19.39
N THR A 124 13.85 -15.37 18.74
CA THR A 124 14.67 -15.98 17.67
C THR A 124 16.16 -15.94 17.99
N PRO A 125 16.98 -16.82 17.40
CA PRO A 125 18.44 -16.75 17.54
C PRO A 125 19.06 -15.55 16.81
N TYR A 126 18.29 -14.75 16.08
CA TYR A 126 18.77 -13.56 15.38
C TYR A 126 19.08 -12.41 16.35
N HIS A 127 18.25 -12.22 17.38
CA HIS A 127 18.43 -11.23 18.45
C HIS A 127 18.67 -9.78 18.01
N LYS A 128 18.23 -9.41 16.77
CA LYS A 128 18.33 -8.05 16.24
C LYS A 128 16.97 -7.58 15.75
N ASP A 129 16.84 -6.27 15.58
CA ASP A 129 15.63 -5.63 15.06
C ASP A 129 15.84 -5.17 13.61
N PRO A 130 15.43 -5.97 12.61
CA PRO A 130 15.63 -5.63 11.21
C PRO A 130 14.79 -4.43 10.77
N LEU A 131 13.65 -4.18 11.42
CA LEU A 131 12.83 -3.01 11.07
C LEU A 131 13.47 -1.71 11.58
N MET A 132 14.20 -1.74 12.69
CA MET A 132 14.98 -0.60 13.14
C MET A 132 16.13 -0.28 12.15
N GLU A 133 16.85 -1.30 11.71
CA GLU A 133 17.90 -1.14 10.69
C GLU A 133 17.33 -0.61 9.38
N LEU A 134 16.18 -1.14 8.95
CA LEU A 134 15.48 -0.67 7.74
C LEU A 134 15.02 0.78 7.87
N ALA A 135 14.45 1.17 9.00
CA ALA A 135 13.98 2.53 9.25
C ALA A 135 15.14 3.55 9.20
N GLN A 136 16.27 3.23 9.83
CA GLN A 136 17.46 4.07 9.78
C GLN A 136 17.99 4.22 8.36
N GLU A 137 18.06 3.14 7.59
CA GLU A 137 18.54 3.17 6.23
C GLU A 137 17.56 3.91 5.29
N CYS A 138 16.25 3.76 5.48
CA CYS A 138 15.23 4.51 4.74
C CYS A 138 15.40 6.03 4.93
N VAL A 139 15.63 6.49 6.16
CA VAL A 139 15.91 7.91 6.44
C VAL A 139 17.17 8.38 5.72
N LYS A 140 18.25 7.62 5.80
CA LYS A 140 19.52 7.94 5.16
C LYS A 140 19.41 8.07 3.64
N GLU A 141 18.67 7.17 3.01
CA GLU A 141 18.52 7.08 1.56
C GLU A 141 17.36 7.90 0.99
N GLY A 142 16.54 8.52 1.85
CA GLY A 142 15.39 9.35 1.45
C GLY A 142 14.23 8.54 0.85
N ILE A 143 14.04 7.32 1.33
CA ILE A 143 12.88 6.46 1.02
C ILE A 143 11.89 6.54 2.17
N GLU A 144 10.59 6.74 1.91
CA GLU A 144 9.59 6.74 2.97
C GLU A 144 9.29 5.32 3.45
N LEU A 145 9.09 5.17 4.77
CA LEU A 145 8.78 3.88 5.40
C LEU A 145 7.35 3.87 5.93
N HIS A 146 6.59 2.85 5.54
CA HIS A 146 5.28 2.51 6.09
C HIS A 146 5.35 1.13 6.74
N PHE A 147 4.62 0.93 7.84
CA PHE A 147 4.47 -0.39 8.45
C PHE A 147 3.10 -0.98 8.13
N TYR A 148 3.11 -2.17 7.53
CA TYR A 148 1.92 -3.02 7.52
C TYR A 148 1.72 -3.57 8.93
N TYR A 149 0.48 -3.54 9.40
CA TYR A 149 0.08 -4.05 10.69
C TYR A 149 -1.24 -4.84 10.59
N SER A 150 -1.19 -6.13 10.91
CA SER A 150 -2.38 -6.97 10.93
C SER A 150 -3.31 -6.61 12.09
N LEU A 151 -4.60 -6.46 11.78
CA LEU A 151 -5.67 -6.40 12.79
C LEU A 151 -5.90 -7.78 13.44
N LEU A 152 -5.63 -8.86 12.70
CA LEU A 152 -5.78 -10.24 13.18
C LEU A 152 -4.57 -10.67 14.01
N ASP A 153 -4.81 -11.62 14.92
CA ASP A 153 -3.78 -12.38 15.60
C ASP A 153 -4.27 -13.79 15.88
N TRP A 154 -3.81 -14.73 15.09
CA TRP A 154 -4.23 -16.12 15.21
C TRP A 154 -3.69 -16.81 16.47
N GLY A 155 -2.69 -16.26 17.12
CA GLY A 155 -2.00 -16.84 18.28
C GLY A 155 -2.43 -16.32 19.64
N ARG A 156 -2.87 -15.07 19.74
CA ARG A 156 -3.18 -14.45 21.03
C ARG A 156 -4.48 -14.97 21.63
N LYS A 157 -4.46 -15.20 22.94
CA LYS A 157 -5.63 -15.71 23.68
C LYS A 157 -6.72 -14.66 23.87
N ASP A 158 -6.36 -13.38 23.92
CA ASP A 158 -7.30 -12.26 24.06
C ASP A 158 -7.91 -11.82 22.72
N TYR A 159 -7.36 -12.27 21.58
CA TYR A 159 -8.02 -12.12 20.29
C TYR A 159 -9.22 -13.09 20.20
N ALA A 160 -10.44 -12.55 20.32
CA ALA A 160 -11.66 -13.33 20.51
C ALA A 160 -12.10 -14.17 19.30
N TYR A 161 -11.61 -13.82 18.10
CA TYR A 161 -12.11 -14.35 16.82
C TYR A 161 -11.08 -15.25 16.12
N GLY A 162 -10.47 -16.14 16.82
CA GLY A 162 -9.35 -16.94 16.32
C GLY A 162 -9.52 -17.54 14.91
N SER A 163 -8.41 -17.91 14.32
CA SER A 163 -8.42 -18.80 13.16
C SER A 163 -9.18 -20.07 13.51
N PRO A 164 -10.00 -20.64 12.60
CA PRO A 164 -10.65 -21.93 12.80
C PRO A 164 -9.67 -23.08 13.06
N ILE A 165 -8.36 -22.84 12.94
CA ILE A 165 -7.27 -23.81 13.06
C ILE A 165 -6.65 -23.80 14.45
N VAL A 166 -6.83 -22.74 15.23
CA VAL A 166 -6.23 -22.69 16.58
C VAL A 166 -7.17 -23.38 17.56
N ASP A 167 -6.94 -24.69 17.75
CA ASP A 167 -7.62 -25.47 18.75
C ASP A 167 -7.55 -24.80 20.13
N GLY A 168 -8.71 -24.63 20.76
CA GLY A 168 -8.82 -24.16 22.12
C GLY A 168 -8.78 -22.66 22.35
N LYS A 169 -8.93 -21.83 21.34
CA LYS A 169 -9.21 -20.39 21.59
C LYS A 169 -10.57 -20.25 22.27
N PRO A 170 -10.61 -19.58 23.42
CA PRO A 170 -11.90 -19.29 24.05
C PRO A 170 -12.68 -18.35 23.13
N ALA A 171 -13.95 -18.66 22.89
CA ALA A 171 -14.88 -17.74 22.24
C ALA A 171 -15.08 -16.41 23.02
N ASN A 172 -14.39 -16.24 24.13
CA ASN A 172 -14.50 -15.16 25.10
C ASN A 172 -13.13 -14.51 25.39
N GLY A 173 -12.34 -14.23 24.35
CA GLY A 173 -11.11 -13.43 24.52
C GLY A 173 -11.43 -12.04 25.07
N ASP A 174 -10.51 -11.48 25.85
CA ASP A 174 -10.59 -10.12 26.37
C ASP A 174 -10.27 -9.12 25.24
N TRP A 175 -11.32 -8.63 24.58
CA TRP A 175 -11.19 -7.74 23.43
C TRP A 175 -10.52 -6.40 23.78
N ASP A 176 -10.82 -5.84 24.95
CA ASP A 176 -10.21 -4.59 25.42
C ASP A 176 -8.70 -4.77 25.68
N SER A 177 -8.30 -5.95 26.19
CA SER A 177 -6.89 -6.33 26.31
C SER A 177 -6.22 -6.38 24.94
N TYR A 178 -6.87 -6.99 23.93
CA TYR A 178 -6.34 -7.06 22.58
C TYR A 178 -6.19 -5.67 21.95
N ILE A 179 -7.21 -4.81 22.04
CA ILE A 179 -7.15 -3.42 21.54
C ILE A 179 -6.03 -2.64 22.24
N SER A 180 -5.87 -2.83 23.57
CA SER A 180 -4.79 -2.20 24.34
C SER A 180 -3.41 -2.66 23.87
N PHE A 181 -3.25 -3.97 23.58
CA PHE A 181 -2.04 -4.53 23.01
C PHE A 181 -1.72 -3.91 21.64
N MET A 182 -2.69 -3.81 20.72
CA MET A 182 -2.47 -3.16 19.42
C MET A 182 -2.04 -1.70 19.59
N LYS A 183 -2.70 -0.94 20.46
CA LYS A 183 -2.35 0.46 20.77
C LYS A 183 -0.93 0.59 21.32
N ALA A 184 -0.48 -0.35 22.15
CA ALA A 184 0.89 -0.37 22.67
C ALA A 184 1.92 -0.61 21.55
N GLN A 185 1.70 -1.60 20.67
CA GLN A 185 2.60 -1.88 19.54
C GLN A 185 2.63 -0.74 18.52
N LEU A 186 1.49 -0.15 18.17
CA LEU A 186 1.41 1.00 17.28
C LEU A 186 2.15 2.22 17.86
N THR A 187 2.02 2.44 19.17
CA THR A 187 2.78 3.49 19.86
C THR A 187 4.29 3.25 19.71
N GLU A 188 4.75 2.02 19.91
CA GLU A 188 6.17 1.67 19.73
C GLU A 188 6.64 1.91 18.29
N LEU A 189 5.90 1.44 17.29
CA LEU A 189 6.25 1.60 15.87
C LEU A 189 6.33 3.08 15.46
N ILE A 190 5.44 3.92 15.97
CA ILE A 190 5.40 5.35 15.61
C ILE A 190 6.46 6.17 16.37
N THR A 191 6.74 5.83 17.63
CA THR A 191 7.59 6.67 18.49
C THR A 191 9.06 6.24 18.52
N LYS A 192 9.35 4.97 18.25
CA LYS A 192 10.72 4.44 18.34
C LYS A 192 11.42 4.36 16.99
N TYR A 193 10.68 4.12 15.89
CA TYR A 193 11.27 3.92 14.58
C TYR A 193 11.38 5.25 13.83
N PRO A 194 12.60 5.65 13.40
CA PRO A 194 12.78 6.94 12.75
C PRO A 194 12.14 6.95 11.34
N GLY A 195 11.58 8.09 10.97
CA GLY A 195 11.14 8.33 9.59
C GLY A 195 9.86 7.60 9.17
N VAL A 196 9.13 6.96 10.08
CA VAL A 196 7.84 6.30 9.76
C VAL A 196 6.82 7.33 9.28
N LYS A 197 6.19 7.04 8.13
CA LYS A 197 5.25 7.93 7.44
C LYS A 197 3.86 7.34 7.27
N GLY A 198 3.67 6.03 7.47
CA GLY A 198 2.36 5.41 7.30
C GLY A 198 2.18 4.12 8.08
N ILE A 199 0.91 3.83 8.36
CA ILE A 199 0.43 2.54 8.88
C ILE A 199 -0.55 1.96 7.88
N TRP A 200 -0.29 0.75 7.44
CA TRP A 200 -1.06 -0.03 6.49
C TRP A 200 -1.76 -1.16 7.22
N PHE A 201 -3.05 -1.00 7.57
CA PHE A 201 -3.84 -2.01 8.26
C PHE A 201 -4.40 -3.06 7.31
N ASP A 202 -4.50 -4.29 7.80
CA ASP A 202 -5.09 -5.41 7.08
C ASP A 202 -5.86 -6.36 8.02
N GLY A 203 -6.75 -7.17 7.45
CA GLY A 203 -7.44 -8.22 8.20
C GLY A 203 -8.75 -7.81 8.83
N HIS A 204 -9.48 -6.84 8.29
CA HIS A 204 -10.83 -6.45 8.73
C HIS A 204 -11.89 -7.45 8.23
N TRP A 205 -11.89 -8.68 8.74
CA TRP A 205 -12.87 -9.70 8.33
C TRP A 205 -14.01 -9.85 9.33
N GLU A 206 -13.77 -9.63 10.60
CA GLU A 206 -14.78 -9.61 11.66
C GLU A 206 -15.58 -8.30 11.54
N ARG A 207 -16.69 -8.37 10.79
CA ARG A 207 -17.49 -7.19 10.41
C ARG A 207 -18.35 -6.64 11.54
N ASP A 208 -18.74 -7.50 12.48
CA ASP A 208 -19.71 -7.19 13.53
C ASP A 208 -19.04 -6.81 14.87
N VAL A 209 -17.70 -6.62 14.88
CA VAL A 209 -16.96 -6.22 16.07
C VAL A 209 -16.63 -4.74 16.05
N ASN A 210 -16.55 -4.14 17.23
CA ASN A 210 -16.02 -2.82 17.39
C ASN A 210 -14.48 -2.85 17.42
N TRP A 211 -13.85 -2.46 16.33
CA TRP A 211 -12.40 -2.34 16.22
C TRP A 211 -11.82 -1.09 16.90
N HIS A 212 -12.66 -0.24 17.47
CA HIS A 212 -12.25 1.01 18.09
C HIS A 212 -11.36 1.89 17.17
N TYR A 213 -11.72 1.96 15.89
CA TYR A 213 -10.93 2.70 14.91
C TYR A 213 -10.78 4.18 15.24
N ASP A 214 -11.79 4.80 15.81
CA ASP A 214 -11.74 6.18 16.31
C ASP A 214 -10.64 6.37 17.36
N GLU A 215 -10.49 5.42 18.29
CA GLU A 215 -9.43 5.45 19.30
C GLU A 215 -8.05 5.14 18.71
N ILE A 216 -7.96 4.12 17.83
CA ILE A 216 -6.70 3.70 17.21
C ILE A 216 -6.18 4.77 16.26
N TYR A 217 -7.02 5.27 15.34
CA TYR A 217 -6.63 6.31 14.39
C TYR A 217 -6.35 7.63 15.10
N GLY A 218 -7.20 7.99 16.09
CA GLY A 218 -6.97 9.15 16.93
C GLY A 218 -5.67 9.10 17.71
N LEU A 219 -5.27 7.91 18.22
CA LEU A 219 -3.96 7.71 18.86
C LEU A 219 -2.81 7.94 17.86
N ILE A 220 -2.88 7.36 16.67
CA ILE A 220 -1.86 7.49 15.63
C ILE A 220 -1.67 8.95 15.25
N HIS A 221 -2.74 9.65 14.90
CA HIS A 221 -2.68 11.06 14.52
C HIS A 221 -2.26 11.97 15.69
N LYS A 222 -2.59 11.61 16.93
CA LYS A 222 -2.10 12.33 18.12
C LYS A 222 -0.60 12.16 18.32
N LEU A 223 -0.05 10.96 18.08
CA LEU A 223 1.38 10.69 18.20
C LEU A 223 2.18 11.38 17.10
N ASN A 224 1.68 11.37 15.88
CA ASN A 224 2.28 12.07 14.74
C ASN A 224 1.20 12.42 13.70
N PRO A 225 0.78 13.69 13.61
CA PRO A 225 -0.28 14.12 12.68
C PRO A 225 0.03 13.90 11.20
N ALA A 226 1.30 13.78 10.83
CA ALA A 226 1.73 13.57 9.44
C ALA A 226 1.74 12.09 9.02
N ILE A 227 1.50 11.15 9.93
CA ILE A 227 1.40 9.72 9.59
C ILE A 227 0.12 9.46 8.80
N LEU A 228 0.25 8.73 7.70
CA LEU A 228 -0.85 8.32 6.85
C LEU A 228 -1.43 6.98 7.32
N ILE A 229 -2.73 6.87 7.37
CA ILE A 229 -3.46 5.66 7.73
C ILE A 229 -4.20 5.14 6.50
N GLY A 230 -3.94 3.88 6.13
CA GLY A 230 -4.75 3.13 5.20
C GLY A 230 -5.20 1.80 5.81
N ASN A 231 -6.35 1.30 5.38
CA ASN A 231 -6.89 0.03 5.87
C ASN A 231 -7.50 -0.78 4.73
N ASN A 232 -6.97 -1.99 4.53
CA ASN A 232 -7.39 -2.93 3.49
C ASN A 232 -8.70 -3.66 3.87
N HIS A 233 -9.73 -2.92 4.20
CA HIS A 233 -11.03 -3.48 4.59
C HIS A 233 -12.01 -3.67 3.43
N HIS A 234 -11.61 -3.36 2.21
CA HIS A 234 -12.43 -3.51 0.98
C HIS A 234 -13.79 -2.77 1.02
N LEU A 235 -13.87 -1.69 1.76
CA LEU A 235 -15.06 -0.84 1.91
C LEU A 235 -14.73 0.61 1.53
N ALA A 236 -15.74 1.48 1.58
CA ALA A 236 -15.51 2.92 1.51
C ALA A 236 -14.61 3.36 2.68
N PRO A 237 -13.73 4.35 2.49
CA PRO A 237 -12.87 4.85 3.55
C PRO A 237 -13.65 5.23 4.81
N LYS A 238 -13.07 4.90 5.95
CA LYS A 238 -13.58 5.31 7.26
C LYS A 238 -12.98 6.65 7.68
N GLU A 239 -13.64 7.31 8.62
CA GLU A 239 -13.13 8.53 9.21
C GLU A 239 -11.75 8.31 9.86
N GLY A 240 -10.80 9.20 9.59
CA GLY A 240 -9.41 9.07 10.06
C GLY A 240 -8.48 8.32 9.12
N GLU A 241 -8.97 7.75 8.02
CA GLU A 241 -8.11 7.18 6.98
C GLU A 241 -7.61 8.27 6.03
N ASP A 242 -6.39 8.09 5.52
CA ASP A 242 -5.67 9.06 4.72
C ASP A 242 -5.51 8.65 3.26
N PHE A 243 -5.63 7.35 2.96
CA PHE A 243 -5.63 6.80 1.61
C PHE A 243 -6.50 5.56 1.52
N GLN A 244 -7.05 5.32 0.34
CA GLN A 244 -7.92 4.19 0.02
C GLN A 244 -7.14 3.13 -0.75
N MET A 245 -7.35 1.86 -0.41
CA MET A 245 -6.61 0.73 -0.96
C MET A 245 -7.46 -0.19 -1.83
N PHE A 246 -6.81 -0.80 -2.82
CA PHE A 246 -7.38 -1.79 -3.75
C PHE A 246 -6.41 -2.96 -3.87
N GLU A 247 -6.77 -4.12 -3.33
CA GLU A 247 -5.92 -5.30 -3.37
C GLU A 247 -6.09 -6.05 -4.68
N LYS A 248 -4.97 -6.23 -5.41
CA LYS A 248 -4.88 -6.94 -6.71
C LYS A 248 -5.85 -6.42 -7.79
N ASP A 249 -6.48 -5.27 -7.56
CA ASP A 249 -7.37 -4.60 -8.49
C ASP A 249 -6.93 -3.15 -8.71
N LEU A 250 -7.08 -2.66 -9.92
CA LEU A 250 -6.99 -1.23 -10.19
C LEU A 250 -8.25 -0.51 -9.65
N PRO A 251 -8.16 0.76 -9.24
CA PRO A 251 -9.34 1.51 -8.80
C PRO A 251 -10.49 1.45 -9.80
N GLY A 252 -11.66 1.02 -9.34
CA GLY A 252 -12.85 0.84 -10.17
C GLY A 252 -12.97 -0.52 -10.84
N ALA A 253 -11.97 -1.39 -10.77
CA ALA A 253 -12.04 -2.78 -11.18
C ALA A 253 -12.46 -3.68 -10.00
N ASN A 254 -12.95 -4.88 -10.31
CA ASN A 254 -13.26 -5.94 -9.36
C ASN A 254 -13.00 -7.30 -10.01
N THR A 255 -11.75 -7.55 -10.36
CA THR A 255 -11.34 -8.78 -11.06
C THR A 255 -11.08 -9.93 -10.08
N THR A 256 -10.75 -9.58 -8.84
CA THR A 256 -10.47 -10.53 -7.74
C THR A 256 -11.68 -10.78 -6.84
N GLY A 257 -12.73 -9.95 -6.94
CA GLY A 257 -13.90 -10.01 -6.09
C GLY A 257 -13.81 -9.22 -4.79
N PHE A 258 -12.62 -8.70 -4.43
CA PHE A 258 -12.41 -7.94 -3.20
C PHE A 258 -12.99 -6.52 -3.27
N SER A 259 -12.90 -5.86 -4.42
CA SER A 259 -13.21 -4.42 -4.58
C SER A 259 -14.67 -4.09 -4.92
N GLY A 260 -15.57 -5.08 -5.02
CA GLY A 260 -16.93 -4.91 -5.54
C GLY A 260 -17.84 -3.96 -4.77
N LYS A 261 -17.52 -3.62 -3.52
CA LYS A 261 -18.26 -2.66 -2.68
C LYS A 261 -17.51 -1.35 -2.46
N SER A 262 -16.27 -1.27 -2.94
CA SER A 262 -15.39 -0.13 -2.71
C SER A 262 -15.62 0.93 -3.77
N LYS A 263 -16.37 1.97 -3.43
CA LYS A 263 -16.50 3.15 -4.28
C LYS A 263 -15.23 4.01 -4.13
N ILE A 264 -14.73 4.53 -5.26
CA ILE A 264 -13.61 5.48 -5.26
C ILE A 264 -14.05 6.75 -4.52
N GLY A 265 -13.31 7.08 -3.44
CA GLY A 265 -13.50 8.29 -2.65
C GLY A 265 -12.62 9.45 -3.11
N ALA A 266 -12.51 10.47 -2.25
CA ALA A 266 -11.68 11.66 -2.49
C ALA A 266 -10.25 11.54 -1.96
N LEU A 267 -9.94 10.47 -1.22
CA LEU A 267 -8.61 10.24 -0.65
C LEU A 267 -7.60 9.84 -1.74
N PRO A 268 -6.29 9.99 -1.49
CA PRO A 268 -5.26 9.32 -2.27
C PRO A 268 -5.56 7.83 -2.45
N LEU A 269 -5.25 7.29 -3.62
CA LEU A 269 -5.51 5.90 -3.95
C LEU A 269 -4.21 5.10 -4.00
N GLU A 270 -4.27 3.85 -3.55
CA GLU A 270 -3.20 2.88 -3.69
C GLU A 270 -3.75 1.56 -4.19
N THR A 271 -3.06 0.91 -5.12
CA THR A 271 -3.31 -0.48 -5.50
C THR A 271 -2.08 -1.30 -5.20
N CYS A 272 -2.26 -2.53 -4.71
CA CYS A 272 -1.16 -3.45 -4.47
C CYS A 272 -1.29 -4.73 -5.29
N GLU A 273 -0.15 -5.28 -5.71
CA GLU A 273 -0.06 -6.50 -6.49
C GLU A 273 1.27 -7.21 -6.20
N THR A 274 1.35 -8.51 -6.49
CA THR A 274 2.53 -9.34 -6.30
C THR A 274 3.29 -9.53 -7.62
N ILE A 275 4.61 -9.76 -7.57
CA ILE A 275 5.38 -10.15 -8.78
C ILE A 275 5.06 -11.58 -9.20
N ASN A 276 4.94 -12.51 -8.25
CA ASN A 276 4.41 -13.87 -8.46
C ASN A 276 2.94 -13.94 -8.00
N ASN A 277 2.43 -15.04 -7.49
CA ASN A 277 1.05 -15.14 -6.98
C ASN A 277 0.98 -15.04 -5.46
N SER A 278 2.10 -15.19 -4.75
CA SER A 278 2.19 -15.21 -3.29
C SER A 278 2.67 -13.87 -2.73
N TRP A 279 2.19 -13.47 -1.55
CA TRP A 279 2.70 -12.31 -0.84
C TRP A 279 4.02 -12.64 -0.14
N GLY A 280 4.05 -13.65 0.72
CA GLY A 280 5.26 -14.15 1.37
C GLY A 280 6.08 -15.08 0.46
N PHE A 281 7.29 -15.43 0.91
CA PHE A 281 8.17 -16.36 0.19
C PHE A 281 7.47 -17.70 -0.07
N ASN A 282 7.44 -18.10 -1.35
CA ASN A 282 6.89 -19.38 -1.78
C ASN A 282 7.81 -20.01 -2.83
N ILE A 283 8.51 -21.07 -2.43
CA ILE A 283 9.53 -21.73 -3.26
C ILE A 283 8.93 -22.43 -4.48
N THR A 284 7.66 -22.82 -4.40
CA THR A 284 6.95 -23.52 -5.48
C THR A 284 6.25 -22.58 -6.47
N ASP A 285 6.06 -21.31 -6.10
CA ASP A 285 5.44 -20.32 -6.97
C ASP A 285 6.46 -19.74 -7.95
N ARG A 286 6.44 -20.24 -9.18
CA ARG A 286 7.31 -19.84 -10.28
C ARG A 286 6.63 -18.98 -11.34
N SER A 287 5.42 -18.50 -11.05
CA SER A 287 4.60 -17.71 -11.98
C SER A 287 4.90 -16.22 -11.86
N PHE A 288 6.10 -15.80 -12.30
CA PHE A 288 6.51 -14.39 -12.23
C PHE A 288 5.90 -13.56 -13.36
N LYS A 289 5.35 -12.39 -13.01
CA LYS A 289 4.90 -11.39 -13.98
C LYS A 289 6.10 -10.79 -14.70
N SER A 290 5.98 -10.60 -16.03
CA SER A 290 7.02 -9.95 -16.82
C SER A 290 7.18 -8.48 -16.44
N SER A 291 8.37 -7.93 -16.64
CA SER A 291 8.66 -6.49 -16.47
C SER A 291 7.68 -5.60 -17.26
N LYS A 292 7.31 -6.01 -18.48
CA LYS A 292 6.29 -5.32 -19.31
C LYS A 292 4.94 -5.27 -18.59
N ARG A 293 4.47 -6.38 -18.00
CA ARG A 293 3.20 -6.41 -17.27
C ARG A 293 3.23 -5.51 -16.04
N ILE A 294 4.35 -5.45 -15.33
CA ILE A 294 4.54 -4.58 -14.17
C ILE A 294 4.54 -3.11 -14.58
N ILE A 295 5.27 -2.75 -15.68
CA ILE A 295 5.25 -1.39 -16.23
C ILE A 295 3.84 -0.98 -16.63
N HIS A 296 3.10 -1.84 -17.34
CA HIS A 296 1.70 -1.56 -17.71
C HIS A 296 0.80 -1.36 -16.50
N TYR A 297 1.02 -2.15 -15.42
CA TYR A 297 0.24 -1.99 -14.19
C TYR A 297 0.53 -0.64 -13.52
N LEU A 298 1.81 -0.25 -13.40
CA LEU A 298 2.23 1.06 -12.88
C LEU A 298 1.62 2.22 -13.68
N VAL A 299 1.69 2.15 -15.00
CA VAL A 299 1.14 3.17 -15.91
C VAL A 299 -0.38 3.28 -15.75
N ASN A 300 -1.08 2.14 -15.73
CA ASN A 300 -2.54 2.13 -15.53
C ASN A 300 -2.94 2.67 -14.13
N ALA A 301 -2.21 2.30 -13.08
CA ALA A 301 -2.44 2.84 -11.74
C ALA A 301 -2.26 4.37 -11.72
N ALA A 302 -1.18 4.89 -12.30
CA ALA A 302 -0.93 6.32 -12.40
C ALA A 302 -2.03 7.04 -13.20
N GLY A 303 -2.48 6.45 -14.33
CA GLY A 303 -3.60 6.97 -15.15
C GLY A 303 -4.93 7.01 -14.40
N LEU A 304 -5.13 6.11 -13.44
CA LEU A 304 -6.28 6.07 -12.53
C LEU A 304 -6.05 6.84 -11.23
N ASN A 305 -4.99 7.65 -11.18
CA ASN A 305 -4.62 8.49 -10.04
C ASN A 305 -4.22 7.72 -8.77
N ALA A 306 -3.77 6.48 -8.91
CA ALA A 306 -3.34 5.64 -7.81
C ALA A 306 -1.82 5.47 -7.75
N ASN A 307 -1.31 5.20 -6.56
CA ASN A 307 0.01 4.64 -6.35
C ASN A 307 -0.04 3.13 -6.64
N PHE A 308 1.08 2.59 -7.07
CA PHE A 308 1.28 1.15 -7.21
C PHE A 308 2.27 0.65 -6.16
N LEU A 309 1.81 -0.22 -5.27
CA LEU A 309 2.60 -0.88 -4.24
C LEU A 309 2.87 -2.33 -4.69
N LEU A 310 4.10 -2.62 -5.14
CA LEU A 310 4.48 -3.91 -5.71
C LEU A 310 5.17 -4.79 -4.69
N ASN A 311 4.63 -5.98 -4.46
CA ASN A 311 5.09 -6.88 -3.40
C ASN A 311 6.20 -7.84 -3.81
N ILE A 312 7.10 -8.07 -2.86
CA ILE A 312 8.06 -9.18 -2.83
C ILE A 312 7.95 -9.94 -1.50
N GLY A 313 8.27 -11.24 -1.53
CA GLY A 313 8.45 -12.09 -0.35
C GLY A 313 9.91 -12.51 -0.21
N PRO A 314 10.73 -11.88 0.64
CA PRO A 314 12.10 -12.29 0.87
C PRO A 314 12.22 -13.70 1.44
N MET A 315 13.32 -14.37 1.11
CA MET A 315 13.68 -15.69 1.65
C MET A 315 13.89 -15.62 3.17
N PRO A 316 13.81 -16.75 3.90
CA PRO A 316 13.95 -16.77 5.36
C PRO A 316 15.28 -16.21 5.85
N ASN A 317 16.35 -16.35 5.06
CA ASN A 317 17.66 -15.78 5.39
C ASN A 317 17.78 -14.27 5.20
N GLY A 318 16.72 -13.59 4.71
CA GLY A 318 16.68 -12.15 4.47
C GLY A 318 17.13 -11.69 3.08
N LYS A 319 17.50 -12.61 2.18
CA LYS A 319 17.83 -12.26 0.78
C LYS A 319 16.58 -12.11 -0.08
N ILE A 320 16.63 -11.19 -1.02
CA ILE A 320 15.65 -11.04 -2.09
C ILE A 320 15.95 -12.07 -3.18
N GLN A 321 14.91 -12.72 -3.71
CA GLN A 321 15.06 -13.71 -4.79
C GLN A 321 15.61 -13.08 -6.07
N PRO A 322 16.50 -13.77 -6.81
CA PRO A 322 17.06 -13.29 -8.07
C PRO A 322 15.99 -12.90 -9.11
N GLU A 323 14.91 -13.66 -9.20
CA GLU A 323 13.80 -13.40 -10.14
C GLU A 323 13.16 -12.02 -9.91
N PHE A 324 13.08 -11.58 -8.64
CA PHE A 324 12.60 -10.24 -8.32
C PHE A 324 13.62 -9.17 -8.69
N THR A 325 14.92 -9.40 -8.41
CA THR A 325 15.98 -8.44 -8.74
C THR A 325 16.11 -8.23 -10.23
N ASP A 326 16.09 -9.29 -11.02
CA ASP A 326 16.20 -9.24 -12.49
C ASP A 326 15.00 -8.50 -13.11
N THR A 327 13.80 -8.85 -12.66
CA THR A 327 12.57 -8.21 -13.15
C THR A 327 12.57 -6.71 -12.84
N LEU A 328 12.89 -6.34 -11.58
CA LEU A 328 12.84 -4.95 -11.16
C LEU A 328 14.02 -4.11 -11.66
N ALA A 329 15.13 -4.71 -12.04
CA ALA A 329 16.20 -3.99 -12.76
C ALA A 329 15.70 -3.45 -14.11
N VAL A 330 14.92 -4.24 -14.86
CA VAL A 330 14.30 -3.80 -16.12
C VAL A 330 13.25 -2.72 -15.90
N VAL A 331 12.38 -2.89 -14.90
CA VAL A 331 11.37 -1.87 -14.54
C VAL A 331 12.05 -0.57 -14.12
N GLY A 332 13.10 -0.63 -13.30
CA GLY A 332 13.85 0.55 -12.83
C GLY A 332 14.51 1.31 -13.99
N ALA A 333 15.11 0.59 -14.95
CA ALA A 333 15.70 1.22 -16.13
C ALA A 333 14.64 1.94 -16.99
N TRP A 334 13.42 1.36 -17.11
CA TRP A 334 12.31 2.02 -17.79
C TRP A 334 11.82 3.26 -17.03
N VAL A 335 11.64 3.14 -15.71
CA VAL A 335 11.19 4.23 -14.82
C VAL A 335 12.18 5.39 -14.82
N GLN A 336 13.49 5.11 -14.83
CA GLN A 336 14.52 6.14 -14.89
C GLN A 336 14.40 7.03 -16.12
N LYS A 337 14.01 6.44 -17.26
CA LYS A 337 13.82 7.18 -18.52
C LYS A 337 12.49 7.92 -18.58
N ASN A 338 11.44 7.34 -18.02
CA ASN A 338 10.06 7.74 -18.24
C ASN A 338 9.39 8.33 -16.97
N GLY A 339 10.11 8.49 -15.88
CA GLY A 339 9.57 8.93 -14.58
C GLY A 339 8.87 10.29 -14.61
N GLU A 340 9.19 11.16 -15.57
CA GLU A 340 8.48 12.43 -15.78
C GLU A 340 6.98 12.22 -16.03
N ALA A 341 6.63 11.15 -16.75
CA ALA A 341 5.26 10.80 -17.10
C ALA A 341 4.52 10.04 -15.97
N ILE A 342 5.22 9.69 -14.87
CA ILE A 342 4.70 8.91 -13.75
C ILE A 342 4.65 9.75 -12.47
N TYR A 343 5.80 10.23 -11.99
CA TYR A 343 5.90 10.89 -10.68
C TYR A 343 5.31 12.30 -10.67
N GLY A 344 4.56 12.61 -9.61
CA GLY A 344 3.89 13.89 -9.48
C GLY A 344 2.76 14.11 -10.47
N THR A 345 2.36 13.07 -11.22
CA THR A 345 1.22 13.15 -12.16
C THR A 345 -0.10 12.88 -11.45
N ARG A 346 -1.18 13.18 -12.15
CA ARG A 346 -2.57 12.81 -11.82
C ARG A 346 -3.21 12.13 -13.03
N GLY A 347 -4.29 11.42 -12.81
CA GLY A 347 -5.15 10.97 -13.90
C GLY A 347 -5.73 12.17 -14.65
N SER A 348 -5.75 12.10 -15.97
CA SER A 348 -6.21 13.21 -16.83
C SER A 348 -7.73 13.42 -16.80
N GLY A 349 -8.49 12.53 -16.16
CA GLY A 349 -9.95 12.50 -16.23
C GLY A 349 -10.50 11.93 -17.56
N ILE A 350 -9.63 11.62 -18.52
CA ILE A 350 -10.00 10.94 -19.76
C ILE A 350 -10.01 9.44 -19.48
N PRO A 351 -11.12 8.72 -19.78
CA PRO A 351 -11.18 7.28 -19.57
C PRO A 351 -10.08 6.52 -20.28
N ALA A 352 -9.67 5.37 -19.72
CA ALA A 352 -8.73 4.46 -20.36
C ALA A 352 -9.23 4.07 -21.77
N GLN A 353 -8.31 4.01 -22.71
CA GLN A 353 -8.57 3.67 -24.11
C GLN A 353 -8.01 2.28 -24.41
N PRO A 354 -8.42 1.61 -25.50
CA PRO A 354 -7.86 0.31 -25.88
C PRO A 354 -6.34 0.31 -26.10
N TRP A 355 -5.76 1.47 -26.42
CA TRP A 355 -4.32 1.64 -26.62
C TRP A 355 -3.57 1.99 -25.32
N GLY A 356 -4.24 2.50 -24.26
CA GLY A 356 -3.62 2.86 -23.00
C GLY A 356 -4.33 3.95 -22.21
N VAL A 357 -3.56 4.73 -21.44
CA VAL A 357 -4.08 5.75 -20.52
C VAL A 357 -3.34 7.08 -20.70
N ILE A 358 -3.83 8.12 -20.02
CA ILE A 358 -3.20 9.45 -20.03
C ILE A 358 -2.97 9.90 -18.61
N THR A 359 -1.72 10.25 -18.30
CA THR A 359 -1.36 10.95 -17.06
C THR A 359 -1.19 12.45 -17.36
N GLN A 360 -1.34 13.29 -16.34
CA GLN A 360 -1.24 14.73 -16.46
C GLN A 360 -0.40 15.35 -15.36
N LYS A 361 0.44 16.31 -15.73
CA LYS A 361 1.15 17.17 -14.78
C LYS A 361 1.21 18.59 -15.34
N ASP A 362 0.64 19.53 -14.60
CA ASP A 362 0.52 20.94 -15.02
C ASP A 362 -0.18 21.04 -16.40
N LYS A 363 0.50 21.65 -17.37
CA LYS A 363 0.03 21.80 -18.75
C LYS A 363 0.39 20.63 -19.67
N ASN A 364 1.04 19.60 -19.14
CA ASN A 364 1.49 18.45 -19.93
C ASN A 364 0.60 17.23 -19.70
N LEU A 365 0.19 16.62 -20.81
CA LEU A 365 -0.44 15.31 -20.83
C LEU A 365 0.55 14.30 -21.42
N TYR A 366 0.65 13.15 -20.77
CA TYR A 366 1.49 12.05 -21.23
C TYR A 366 0.57 10.94 -21.72
N VAL A 367 0.57 10.74 -23.02
CA VAL A 367 -0.25 9.74 -23.73
C VAL A 367 0.55 8.45 -23.78
N HIS A 368 0.17 7.47 -22.95
CA HIS A 368 0.82 6.17 -22.82
C HIS A 368 0.20 5.18 -23.81
N VAL A 369 0.93 4.86 -24.88
CA VAL A 369 0.50 3.89 -25.90
C VAL A 369 1.16 2.54 -25.60
N MET A 370 0.50 1.74 -24.78
CA MET A 370 0.97 0.43 -24.31
C MET A 370 0.61 -0.72 -25.26
N THR A 371 -0.43 -0.51 -26.08
CA THR A 371 -0.90 -1.47 -27.09
C THR A 371 -0.98 -0.76 -28.43
N ALA A 372 -0.38 -1.36 -29.47
CA ALA A 372 -0.42 -0.81 -30.81
C ALA A 372 -1.88 -0.64 -31.28
N PRO A 373 -2.30 0.58 -31.66
CA PRO A 373 -3.65 0.78 -32.15
C PRO A 373 -3.81 0.17 -33.56
N GLN A 374 -5.04 -0.18 -33.93
CA GLN A 374 -5.35 -0.71 -35.25
C GLN A 374 -5.14 0.34 -36.39
N GLN A 375 -5.28 1.60 -36.07
CA GLN A 375 -5.09 2.73 -36.98
C GLN A 375 -3.72 3.39 -36.72
N PRO A 376 -3.13 4.08 -37.70
CA PRO A 376 -1.85 4.75 -37.53
C PRO A 376 -1.95 6.03 -36.66
N TYR A 377 -2.90 6.09 -35.77
CA TYR A 377 -3.12 7.18 -34.80
C TYR A 377 -3.81 6.67 -33.54
N VAL A 378 -3.68 7.42 -32.45
CA VAL A 378 -4.53 7.34 -31.26
C VAL A 378 -5.48 8.54 -31.25
N PHE A 379 -6.72 8.32 -30.81
CA PHE A 379 -7.70 9.38 -30.64
C PHE A 379 -7.92 9.62 -29.12
N ILE A 380 -7.83 10.90 -28.73
CA ILE A 380 -8.02 11.37 -27.37
C ILE A 380 -9.33 12.15 -27.33
N PRO A 381 -10.41 11.57 -26.79
CA PRO A 381 -11.72 12.23 -26.79
C PRO A 381 -11.77 13.38 -25.78
N GLN A 382 -12.56 14.41 -26.07
CA GLN A 382 -12.96 15.46 -25.15
C GLN A 382 -11.81 16.17 -24.41
N LEU A 383 -10.63 16.27 -25.02
CA LEU A 383 -9.50 16.97 -24.43
C LEU A 383 -9.84 18.44 -24.22
N LYS A 384 -9.76 18.88 -22.97
CA LYS A 384 -9.92 20.29 -22.61
C LYS A 384 -8.62 21.08 -22.89
N GLY A 385 -8.76 22.29 -23.39
CA GLY A 385 -7.61 23.14 -23.76
C GLY A 385 -7.12 22.90 -25.19
N LYS A 386 -6.27 23.81 -25.67
CA LYS A 386 -5.68 23.74 -27.02
C LYS A 386 -4.28 23.11 -26.91
N VAL A 387 -4.06 22.05 -27.67
CA VAL A 387 -2.73 21.45 -27.81
C VAL A 387 -1.86 22.38 -28.63
N THR A 388 -0.71 22.74 -28.09
CA THR A 388 0.27 23.64 -28.76
C THR A 388 1.48 22.88 -29.27
N LYS A 389 1.79 21.72 -28.70
CA LYS A 389 2.94 20.88 -29.06
C LYS A 389 2.65 19.40 -28.77
N ALA A 390 3.14 18.53 -29.67
CA ALA A 390 3.21 17.09 -29.42
C ALA A 390 4.63 16.60 -29.72
N ALA A 391 5.22 15.82 -28.84
CA ALA A 391 6.56 15.28 -29.00
C ALA A 391 6.67 13.88 -28.37
N LEU A 392 7.50 13.02 -28.94
CA LEU A 392 7.87 11.76 -28.34
C LEU A 392 8.69 12.04 -27.06
N LEU A 393 8.35 11.43 -25.94
CA LEU A 393 9.03 11.69 -24.65
C LEU A 393 10.49 11.23 -24.70
N ALA A 394 10.77 10.14 -25.41
CA ALA A 394 12.07 9.48 -25.42
C ALA A 394 13.21 10.34 -25.98
N ASP A 395 12.92 11.18 -27.00
CA ASP A 395 13.95 11.96 -27.70
C ASP A 395 13.51 13.40 -28.08
N GLY A 396 12.27 13.79 -27.75
CA GLY A 396 11.73 15.11 -28.06
C GLY A 396 11.32 15.32 -29.50
N SER A 397 11.39 14.28 -30.36
CA SER A 397 11.00 14.37 -31.79
C SER A 397 9.54 14.78 -31.94
N ALA A 398 9.25 15.64 -32.90
CA ALA A 398 7.92 16.17 -33.12
C ALA A 398 6.95 15.09 -33.62
N VAL A 399 5.78 15.02 -33.00
CA VAL A 399 4.70 14.12 -33.38
C VAL A 399 3.57 14.90 -34.04
N LYS A 400 3.07 14.44 -35.19
CA LYS A 400 1.94 15.08 -35.86
C LYS A 400 0.66 14.89 -35.09
N PHE A 401 -0.14 15.95 -34.96
CA PHE A 401 -1.46 15.88 -34.35
C PHE A 401 -2.47 16.76 -35.09
N LYS A 402 -3.76 16.48 -34.92
CA LYS A 402 -4.86 17.32 -35.37
C LYS A 402 -5.92 17.40 -34.29
N GLN A 403 -6.19 18.60 -33.81
CA GLN A 403 -7.28 18.84 -32.84
C GLN A 403 -8.55 19.25 -33.58
N GLN A 404 -9.67 18.65 -33.16
CA GLN A 404 -11.03 18.94 -33.61
C GLN A 404 -11.94 19.14 -32.41
N THR A 405 -13.21 19.44 -32.63
CA THR A 405 -14.20 19.65 -31.57
C THR A 405 -14.38 18.39 -30.67
N GLU A 406 -14.31 17.21 -31.31
CA GLU A 406 -14.52 15.89 -30.65
C GLU A 406 -13.29 15.43 -29.85
N GLY A 407 -12.09 15.94 -30.15
CA GLY A 407 -10.85 15.52 -29.51
C GLY A 407 -9.60 15.74 -30.34
N VAL A 408 -8.55 15.02 -30.01
CA VAL A 408 -7.22 15.13 -30.64
C VAL A 408 -6.82 13.82 -31.28
N PHE A 409 -6.47 13.85 -32.56
CA PHE A 409 -5.79 12.77 -33.26
C PHE A 409 -4.29 12.95 -33.12
N VAL A 410 -3.59 11.94 -32.64
CA VAL A 410 -2.13 11.90 -32.53
C VAL A 410 -1.64 10.79 -33.49
N TYR A 411 -0.90 11.17 -34.53
CA TYR A 411 -0.48 10.27 -35.61
C TYR A 411 0.82 9.56 -35.23
N LEU A 412 0.84 8.24 -35.34
CA LEU A 412 1.97 7.38 -34.99
C LEU A 412 2.83 6.94 -36.19
N SER A 413 2.44 7.31 -37.41
CA SER A 413 3.24 6.98 -38.63
C SER A 413 4.62 7.64 -38.52
N GLY A 414 5.68 6.82 -38.57
CA GLY A 414 7.07 7.28 -38.46
C GLY A 414 7.52 7.62 -37.01
N VAL A 415 6.70 7.38 -36.00
CA VAL A 415 7.09 7.49 -34.58
C VAL A 415 7.82 6.22 -34.16
N ALA A 416 8.99 6.37 -33.54
CA ALA A 416 9.70 5.24 -32.94
C ALA A 416 8.90 4.69 -31.75
N THR A 417 8.57 3.40 -31.79
CA THR A 417 7.76 2.76 -30.74
C THR A 417 8.63 2.06 -29.71
N ASP A 418 8.25 2.17 -28.44
CA ASP A 418 8.81 1.37 -27.34
C ASP A 418 7.93 0.13 -27.12
N PRO A 419 8.51 -1.08 -26.99
CA PRO A 419 7.74 -2.31 -26.81
C PRO A 419 6.98 -2.38 -25.48
N ASN A 420 7.36 -1.57 -24.49
CA ASN A 420 6.68 -1.50 -23.21
C ASN A 420 5.60 -0.41 -23.22
N ASP A 421 5.97 0.84 -23.62
CA ASP A 421 5.06 1.98 -23.59
C ASP A 421 5.65 3.12 -24.42
N THR A 422 4.99 3.50 -25.50
CA THR A 422 5.36 4.66 -26.31
C THR A 422 4.66 5.90 -25.74
N ILE A 423 5.44 6.83 -25.17
CA ILE A 423 4.89 8.00 -24.48
C ILE A 423 4.99 9.24 -25.36
N ILE A 424 3.84 9.86 -25.64
CA ILE A 424 3.77 11.14 -26.36
C ILE A 424 3.37 12.23 -25.38
N LYS A 425 4.24 13.24 -25.24
CA LYS A 425 3.98 14.43 -24.43
C LYS A 425 3.22 15.46 -25.26
N LEU A 426 2.01 15.80 -24.83
CA LEU A 426 1.22 16.91 -25.36
C LEU A 426 1.32 18.09 -24.39
N THR A 427 1.63 19.28 -24.90
CA THR A 427 1.59 20.52 -24.11
C THR A 427 0.35 21.31 -24.51
N THR A 428 -0.42 21.76 -23.50
CA THR A 428 -1.61 22.61 -23.68
C THR A 428 -1.32 24.04 -23.24
N ASN A 429 -2.17 24.98 -23.70
CA ASN A 429 -2.11 26.38 -23.27
C ASN A 429 -2.67 26.60 -21.85
#